data_5561b179bbffc6f20ace008559f15056
#
_entry.id   5561b179bbffc6f20ace008559f15056
#
_cell.length_a   1.000
_cell.length_b   1.000
_cell.length_c   1.000
_cell.angle_alpha   90.00
_cell.angle_beta   90.00
_cell.angle_gamma   90.00
#
_symmetry.space_group_name_H-M   'P 1'
#
loop_
_entity.id
_entity.type
_entity.pdbx_description
1 polymer ?
#
loop_
_entity_poly.entity_id
_entity_poly.type
_entity_poly.pdbx_seq_one_letter_code
_entity_poly.pdbx_strand_id
1 'polypeptide(L)'
;WFYLGWGTGALVAWLCWAGFWRTTGAVTPTEWFEYRYGRGGRMSITVVILLASLAILGWQYVGCGSIVGGALGIPNQWAILLVGVVVTLYVVLGGIWAATATDLIQFTWVVIVVFLALPIYLIATHGWPQAALLPEKFLSLPFGSLPVFKFIVPSVLTFLMMHQSLLNQSPYWARAAGTRSLKACKRGWMWTVIXXXXXXXXXXXXGVYVRQLLPNLEQPSQALGALLNLIPTPLAAMVLAGLMAATMSTCDIYLVSGVNQLVRDVAQYFLKVRETSELMKWAKWGTIFYGMLSVVFAIMWARGLSLLFAFGTGIGAPLFIFYLDSWLLRVGNQKGAISSVAASLMTVLYWEILTPNYKTVNTLWLVFPVSLIVLVAVSLLTKDKDAVKAVPAGQDPGELGIEILKTMYRGYLNTGLIITNLTQYSTKHHLQAAAIHKEIDVLEKSGYVEREGQRLIKQLYLKLTAKGIAVTEKYMDAAEKTLVENSRIDTESLEFMKWLENGSLSLSDISIQKKLYMMELSALSEHLAERGLVKVFGQGRLKVELTQEGKTLIKQYA
;
A
#
# COMPACT_ATOMS: atom_id res chain seq x y z
N TRP A 1 -1.43 3.72 23.57
CA TRP A 1 -1.16 2.37 23.02
C TRP A 1 -1.53 2.29 21.55
N PHE A 2 -2.72 2.74 21.14
CA PHE A 2 -3.14 2.72 19.73
C PHE A 2 -2.09 3.35 18.81
N TYR A 3 -1.65 4.58 19.13
CA TYR A 3 -0.68 5.30 18.31
C TYR A 3 0.73 4.70 18.42
N LEU A 4 1.07 4.08 19.55
CA LEU A 4 2.33 3.34 19.69
C LEU A 4 2.33 2.12 18.76
N GLY A 5 1.21 1.40 18.71
CA GLY A 5 1.02 0.29 17.77
C GLY A 5 1.09 0.76 16.32
N TRP A 6 0.49 1.90 16.00
CA TRP A 6 0.54 2.48 14.66
C TRP A 6 1.99 2.80 14.26
N GLY A 7 2.75 3.47 15.15
CA GLY A 7 4.15 3.81 14.91
C GLY A 7 5.03 2.57 14.73
N THR A 8 4.87 1.56 15.60
CA THR A 8 5.61 0.30 15.49
C THR A 8 5.20 -0.48 14.22
N GLY A 9 3.92 -0.45 13.87
CA GLY A 9 3.42 -1.05 12.62
C GLY A 9 4.06 -0.40 11.39
N ALA A 10 4.10 0.93 11.35
CA ALA A 10 4.73 1.68 10.27
C ALA A 10 6.23 1.41 10.19
N LEU A 11 6.90 1.27 11.34
CA LEU A 11 8.33 0.89 11.41
C LEU A 11 8.55 -0.49 10.77
N VAL A 12 7.73 -1.48 11.11
CA VAL A 12 7.79 -2.82 10.50
C VAL A 12 7.53 -2.72 8.99
N ALA A 13 6.56 -1.92 8.56
CA ALA A 13 6.27 -1.72 7.14
C ALA A 13 7.46 -1.10 6.40
N TRP A 14 8.10 -0.09 7.00
CA TRP A 14 9.29 0.55 6.42
C TRP A 14 10.46 -0.44 6.27
N LEU A 15 10.75 -1.20 7.32
CA LEU A 15 11.89 -2.12 7.36
C LEU A 15 11.67 -3.37 6.49
N CYS A 16 10.46 -3.94 6.53
CA CYS A 16 10.17 -5.25 5.94
C CYS A 16 9.38 -5.17 4.63
N TRP A 17 8.31 -4.37 4.59
CA TRP A 17 7.31 -4.48 3.52
C TRP A 17 7.49 -3.47 2.39
N ALA A 18 7.87 -2.23 2.66
CA ALA A 18 7.89 -1.14 1.66
C ALA A 18 8.78 -1.48 0.45
N GLY A 19 9.98 -2.00 0.73
CA GLY A 19 10.90 -2.45 -0.33
C GLY A 19 10.33 -3.63 -1.11
N PHE A 20 9.76 -4.58 -0.40
CA PHE A 20 9.12 -5.77 -0.98
C PHE A 20 7.98 -5.35 -1.92
N TRP A 21 7.01 -4.57 -1.43
CA TRP A 21 5.87 -4.10 -2.24
C TRP A 21 6.33 -3.39 -3.51
N ARG A 22 7.36 -2.53 -3.39
CA ARG A 22 7.86 -1.73 -4.53
C ARG A 22 8.53 -2.60 -5.60
N THR A 23 9.12 -3.73 -5.22
CA THR A 23 9.96 -4.51 -6.14
C THR A 23 9.31 -5.79 -6.67
N THR A 24 8.10 -6.14 -6.21
CA THR A 24 7.40 -7.35 -6.67
C THR A 24 6.92 -7.30 -8.12
N GLY A 25 6.74 -6.11 -8.67
CA GLY A 25 6.12 -5.94 -9.99
C GLY A 25 4.59 -5.98 -9.97
N ALA A 26 3.98 -6.28 -8.83
CA ALA A 26 2.53 -6.40 -8.72
C ALA A 26 1.89 -5.04 -8.43
N VAL A 27 0.80 -4.73 -9.13
CA VAL A 27 0.02 -3.51 -8.92
C VAL A 27 -0.92 -3.67 -7.71
N THR A 28 -1.44 -4.89 -7.53
CA THR A 28 -2.27 -5.24 -6.37
C THR A 28 -1.60 -6.37 -5.57
N PRO A 29 -1.85 -6.46 -4.26
CA PRO A 29 -1.29 -7.55 -3.47
C PRO A 29 -1.76 -8.93 -3.97
N THR A 30 -2.95 -9.02 -4.52
CA THR A 30 -3.53 -10.26 -5.04
C THR A 30 -2.76 -10.83 -6.23
N GLU A 31 -2.15 -9.96 -7.07
CA GLU A 31 -1.27 -10.41 -8.16
C GLU A 31 -0.05 -11.17 -7.63
N TRP A 32 0.52 -10.70 -6.51
CA TRP A 32 1.61 -11.40 -5.83
C TRP A 32 1.14 -12.73 -5.23
N PHE A 33 -0.02 -12.72 -4.58
CA PHE A 33 -0.56 -13.91 -3.94
C PHE A 33 -0.97 -14.97 -4.97
N GLU A 34 -1.33 -14.59 -6.20
CA GLU A 34 -1.54 -15.55 -7.29
C GLU A 34 -0.28 -16.36 -7.58
N TYR A 35 0.87 -15.68 -7.63
CA TYR A 35 2.16 -16.37 -7.80
C TYR A 35 2.35 -17.45 -6.73
N ARG A 36 1.94 -17.14 -5.49
CA ARG A 36 2.16 -18.04 -4.35
C ARG A 36 1.08 -19.12 -4.20
N TYR A 37 -0.19 -18.74 -4.35
CA TYR A 37 -1.35 -19.59 -4.02
C TYR A 37 -2.24 -19.88 -5.23
N GLY A 38 -1.83 -19.51 -6.43
CA GLY A 38 -2.59 -19.75 -7.64
C GLY A 38 -3.87 -18.91 -7.76
N ARG A 39 -4.65 -19.20 -8.79
CA ARG A 39 -5.85 -18.44 -9.17
C ARG A 39 -6.92 -18.43 -8.06
N GLY A 40 -7.17 -19.59 -7.43
CA GLY A 40 -8.15 -19.68 -6.33
C GLY A 40 -7.72 -18.87 -5.10
N GLY A 41 -6.40 -18.87 -4.79
CA GLY A 41 -5.83 -18.03 -3.74
C GLY A 41 -6.02 -16.54 -4.03
N ARG A 42 -5.73 -16.12 -5.28
CA ARG A 42 -5.98 -14.72 -5.70
C ARG A 42 -7.44 -14.33 -5.47
N MET A 43 -8.38 -15.18 -5.91
CA MET A 43 -9.82 -14.90 -5.78
C MET A 43 -10.25 -14.75 -4.31
N SER A 44 -9.85 -15.68 -3.44
CA SER A 44 -10.22 -15.64 -2.02
C SER A 44 -9.67 -14.40 -1.32
N ILE A 45 -8.42 -14.03 -1.64
CA ILE A 45 -7.77 -12.85 -1.08
C ILE A 45 -8.40 -11.55 -1.62
N THR A 46 -8.84 -11.52 -2.88
CA THR A 46 -9.61 -10.40 -3.44
C THR A 46 -10.86 -10.13 -2.60
N VAL A 47 -11.60 -11.20 -2.23
CA VAL A 47 -12.80 -11.09 -1.38
C VAL A 47 -12.43 -10.47 -0.02
N VAL A 48 -11.36 -10.94 0.61
CA VAL A 48 -10.87 -10.39 1.90
C VAL A 48 -10.60 -8.89 1.78
N ILE A 49 -9.85 -8.48 0.75
CA ILE A 49 -9.47 -7.08 0.57
C ILE A 49 -10.71 -6.20 0.33
N LEU A 50 -11.65 -6.66 -0.50
CA LEU A 50 -12.88 -5.92 -0.77
C LEU A 50 -13.72 -5.74 0.51
N LEU A 51 -13.93 -6.82 1.27
CA LEU A 51 -14.72 -6.75 2.51
C LEU A 51 -14.04 -5.92 3.59
N ALA A 52 -12.73 -6.09 3.78
CA ALA A 52 -11.97 -5.32 4.78
C ALA A 52 -11.96 -3.82 4.42
N SER A 53 -11.73 -3.50 3.15
CA SER A 53 -11.74 -2.11 2.67
C SER A 53 -13.13 -1.46 2.81
N LEU A 54 -14.20 -2.24 2.54
CA LEU A 54 -15.59 -1.79 2.70
C LEU A 54 -15.85 -1.42 4.18
N ALA A 55 -15.44 -2.28 5.11
CA ALA A 55 -15.64 -2.06 6.54
C ALA A 55 -14.84 -0.85 7.06
N ILE A 56 -13.59 -0.71 6.63
CA ILE A 56 -12.74 0.43 7.03
C ILE A 56 -13.29 1.74 6.44
N LEU A 57 -13.73 1.73 5.18
CA LEU A 57 -14.36 2.89 4.54
C LEU A 57 -15.67 3.26 5.28
N GLY A 58 -16.49 2.26 5.63
CA GLY A 58 -17.69 2.46 6.44
C GLY A 58 -17.37 3.08 7.80
N TRP A 59 -16.32 2.58 8.47
CA TRP A 59 -15.84 3.12 9.75
C TRP A 59 -15.47 4.61 9.61
N GLN A 60 -14.77 4.99 8.53
CA GLN A 60 -14.39 6.37 8.27
C GLN A 60 -15.62 7.25 8.01
N TYR A 61 -16.60 6.74 7.27
CA TYR A 61 -17.85 7.48 7.02
C TYR A 61 -18.62 7.72 8.33
N VAL A 62 -18.67 6.75 9.24
CA VAL A 62 -19.30 6.93 10.56
C VAL A 62 -18.55 8.01 11.36
N GLY A 63 -17.21 7.94 11.36
CA GLY A 63 -16.36 8.92 12.06
C GLY A 63 -16.59 10.34 11.55
N CYS A 64 -16.47 10.53 10.24
CA CYS A 64 -16.67 11.83 9.60
C CYS A 64 -18.12 12.32 9.75
N GLY A 65 -19.08 11.42 9.58
CA GLY A 65 -20.51 11.71 9.76
C GLY A 65 -20.81 12.17 11.19
N SER A 66 -20.17 11.59 12.20
CA SER A 66 -20.35 12.01 13.59
C SER A 66 -19.82 13.43 13.83
N ILE A 67 -18.70 13.79 13.20
CA ILE A 67 -18.14 15.15 13.25
C ILE A 67 -19.10 16.14 12.58
N VAL A 68 -19.53 15.84 11.35
CA VAL A 68 -20.44 16.69 10.56
C VAL A 68 -21.82 16.80 11.24
N GLY A 69 -22.36 15.68 11.71
CA GLY A 69 -23.66 15.64 12.40
C GLY A 69 -23.65 16.49 13.65
N GLY A 70 -22.58 16.39 14.46
CA GLY A 70 -22.39 17.20 15.65
C GLY A 70 -22.26 18.69 15.34
N ALA A 71 -21.53 19.04 14.29
CA ALA A 71 -21.31 20.44 13.87
C ALA A 71 -22.57 21.09 13.30
N LEU A 72 -23.35 20.34 12.50
CA LEU A 72 -24.54 20.85 11.79
C LEU A 72 -25.85 20.63 12.56
N GLY A 73 -25.81 19.85 13.66
CA GLY A 73 -27.02 19.52 14.42
C GLY A 73 -27.98 18.58 13.68
N ILE A 74 -27.46 17.76 12.75
CA ILE A 74 -28.30 16.84 11.95
C ILE A 74 -28.09 15.37 12.40
N PRO A 75 -29.10 14.50 12.20
CA PRO A 75 -28.95 13.09 12.55
C PRO A 75 -27.77 12.46 11.82
N ASN A 76 -27.04 11.61 12.55
CA ASN A 76 -25.78 11.00 12.08
C ASN A 76 -25.91 10.30 10.72
N GLN A 77 -27.03 9.62 10.48
CA GLN A 77 -27.29 8.91 9.21
C GLN A 77 -27.29 9.85 7.98
N TRP A 78 -27.85 11.06 8.13
CA TRP A 78 -27.86 12.06 7.04
C TRP A 78 -26.46 12.65 6.84
N ALA A 79 -25.72 12.86 7.92
CA ALA A 79 -24.33 13.31 7.86
C ALA A 79 -23.44 12.25 7.17
N ILE A 80 -23.61 10.97 7.49
CA ILE A 80 -22.91 9.85 6.82
C ILE A 80 -23.22 9.84 5.32
N LEU A 81 -24.50 9.97 4.97
CA LEU A 81 -24.93 10.01 3.56
C LEU A 81 -24.29 11.20 2.83
N LEU A 82 -24.35 12.37 3.42
CA LEU A 82 -23.75 13.60 2.85
C LEU A 82 -22.24 13.40 2.57
N VAL A 83 -21.50 12.95 3.58
CA VAL A 83 -20.05 12.73 3.46
C VAL A 83 -19.75 11.67 2.39
N GLY A 84 -20.48 10.54 2.42
CA GLY A 84 -20.28 9.46 1.47
C GLY A 84 -20.54 9.87 0.02
N VAL A 85 -21.60 10.65 -0.19
CA VAL A 85 -21.92 11.21 -1.53
C VAL A 85 -20.80 12.15 -2.00
N VAL A 86 -20.35 13.08 -1.14
CA VAL A 86 -19.30 14.04 -1.48
C VAL A 86 -17.99 13.31 -1.84
N VAL A 87 -17.57 12.34 -1.01
CA VAL A 87 -16.36 11.56 -1.25
C VAL A 87 -16.48 10.78 -2.57
N THR A 88 -17.61 10.10 -2.77
CA THR A 88 -17.83 9.29 -3.98
C THR A 88 -17.77 10.18 -5.24
N LEU A 89 -18.41 11.34 -5.20
CA LEU A 89 -18.46 12.26 -6.34
C LEU A 89 -17.07 12.76 -6.74
N TYR A 90 -16.27 13.27 -5.79
CA TYR A 90 -14.96 13.78 -6.19
C TYR A 90 -13.99 12.67 -6.61
N VAL A 91 -14.10 11.46 -6.05
CA VAL A 91 -13.29 10.33 -6.48
C VAL A 91 -13.68 9.86 -7.89
N VAL A 92 -14.98 9.83 -8.21
CA VAL A 92 -15.47 9.50 -9.57
C VAL A 92 -14.92 10.49 -10.61
N LEU A 93 -14.88 11.77 -10.25
CA LEU A 93 -14.45 12.86 -11.16
C LEU A 93 -12.94 12.91 -11.34
N GLY A 94 -12.17 12.65 -10.28
CA GLY A 94 -10.73 12.89 -10.28
C GLY A 94 -9.82 11.66 -10.15
N GLY A 95 -10.36 10.55 -9.69
CA GLY A 95 -9.59 9.31 -9.52
C GLY A 95 -8.41 9.46 -8.56
N ILE A 96 -7.40 8.63 -8.75
CA ILE A 96 -6.22 8.56 -7.87
C ILE A 96 -5.39 9.86 -7.88
N TRP A 97 -5.37 10.59 -8.99
CA TRP A 97 -4.62 11.85 -9.08
C TRP A 97 -5.24 12.95 -8.22
N ALA A 98 -6.58 13.07 -8.29
CA ALA A 98 -7.29 14.03 -7.44
C ALA A 98 -7.11 13.64 -5.96
N ALA A 99 -7.29 12.37 -5.61
CA ALA A 99 -7.09 11.88 -4.25
C ALA A 99 -5.68 12.23 -3.73
N THR A 100 -4.64 12.01 -4.55
CA THR A 100 -3.26 12.31 -4.14
C THR A 100 -3.03 13.82 -3.96
N ALA A 101 -3.61 14.64 -4.84
CA ALA A 101 -3.48 16.11 -4.75
C ALA A 101 -4.23 16.67 -3.54
N THR A 102 -5.46 16.17 -3.31
CA THR A 102 -6.25 16.57 -2.13
C THR A 102 -5.58 16.13 -0.83
N ASP A 103 -5.00 14.91 -0.79
CA ASP A 103 -4.26 14.40 0.38
C ASP A 103 -3.15 15.36 0.80
N LEU A 104 -2.40 15.91 -0.15
CA LEU A 104 -1.31 16.84 0.15
C LEU A 104 -1.83 18.13 0.80
N ILE A 105 -2.92 18.70 0.25
CA ILE A 105 -3.56 19.90 0.78
C ILE A 105 -4.15 19.60 2.18
N GLN A 106 -4.88 18.50 2.29
CA GLN A 106 -5.52 18.05 3.52
C GLN A 106 -4.49 17.80 4.63
N PHE A 107 -3.40 17.11 4.32
CA PHE A 107 -2.31 16.85 5.27
C PHE A 107 -1.68 18.16 5.75
N THR A 108 -1.41 19.09 4.82
CA THR A 108 -0.82 20.40 5.16
C THR A 108 -1.76 21.16 6.10
N TRP A 109 -3.06 21.17 5.80
CA TRP A 109 -4.07 21.83 6.64
C TRP A 109 -4.14 21.22 8.05
N VAL A 110 -4.15 19.89 8.13
CA VAL A 110 -4.15 19.16 9.41
C VAL A 110 -2.91 19.53 10.24
N VAL A 111 -1.74 19.56 9.61
CA VAL A 111 -0.49 19.91 10.31
C VAL A 111 -0.56 21.34 10.85
N ILE A 112 -0.96 22.30 10.03
CA ILE A 112 -0.99 23.71 10.41
C ILE A 112 -2.04 23.96 11.51
N VAL A 113 -3.25 23.44 11.30
CA VAL A 113 -4.38 23.82 12.16
C VAL A 113 -4.51 22.90 13.38
N VAL A 114 -4.51 21.58 13.17
CA VAL A 114 -4.79 20.64 14.26
C VAL A 114 -3.54 20.37 15.10
N PHE A 115 -2.36 20.28 14.45
CA PHE A 115 -1.12 19.93 15.16
C PHE A 115 -0.28 21.14 15.59
N LEU A 116 -0.51 22.33 15.05
CA LEU A 116 0.20 23.54 15.47
C LEU A 116 -0.73 24.58 16.09
N ALA A 117 -1.69 25.11 15.32
CA ALA A 117 -2.51 26.24 15.79
C ALA A 117 -3.35 25.89 17.04
N LEU A 118 -4.01 24.73 17.05
CA LEU A 118 -4.85 24.31 18.20
C LEU A 118 -4.00 24.09 19.47
N PRO A 119 -2.90 23.32 19.47
CA PRO A 119 -2.08 23.22 20.69
C PRO A 119 -1.47 24.55 21.13
N ILE A 120 -1.01 25.38 20.20
CA ILE A 120 -0.46 26.71 20.54
C ILE A 120 -1.53 27.55 21.24
N TYR A 121 -2.75 27.58 20.70
CA TYR A 121 -3.87 28.30 21.31
C TYR A 121 -4.16 27.77 22.73
N LEU A 122 -4.25 26.45 22.90
CA LEU A 122 -4.55 25.83 24.20
C LEU A 122 -3.45 26.13 25.23
N ILE A 123 -2.17 26.07 24.82
CA ILE A 123 -1.05 26.40 25.70
C ILE A 123 -1.09 27.89 26.08
N ALA A 124 -1.36 28.77 25.14
CA ALA A 124 -1.39 30.21 25.37
C ALA A 124 -2.52 30.65 26.31
N THR A 125 -3.68 29.92 26.26
CA THR A 125 -4.86 30.29 27.06
C THR A 125 -4.98 29.54 28.37
N HIS A 126 -4.50 28.30 28.43
CA HIS A 126 -4.68 27.39 29.57
C HIS A 126 -3.36 26.94 30.22
N GLY A 127 -2.21 27.39 29.66
CA GLY A 127 -0.89 26.93 30.12
C GLY A 127 -0.57 25.51 29.61
N TRP A 128 0.55 24.97 30.06
CA TRP A 128 0.93 23.60 29.71
C TRP A 128 -0.03 22.57 30.29
N PRO A 129 -0.36 21.50 29.56
CA PRO A 129 -1.26 20.47 30.08
C PRO A 129 -0.66 19.82 31.34
N GLN A 130 -1.45 19.75 32.39
CA GLN A 130 -0.99 19.26 33.70
C GLN A 130 -1.35 17.77 33.84
N ALA A 131 -0.46 16.90 33.36
CA ALA A 131 -0.66 15.45 33.45
C ALA A 131 -0.89 14.97 34.89
N ALA A 132 -0.31 15.65 35.86
CA ALA A 132 -0.49 15.33 37.30
C ALA A 132 -1.95 15.45 37.79
N LEU A 133 -2.78 16.21 37.07
CA LEU A 133 -4.22 16.34 37.41
C LEU A 133 -5.06 15.18 36.83
N LEU A 134 -4.47 14.31 36.05
CA LEU A 134 -5.19 13.16 35.52
C LEU A 134 -5.31 12.05 36.57
N PRO A 135 -6.42 11.32 36.59
CA PRO A 135 -6.50 10.12 37.44
C PRO A 135 -5.34 9.17 37.15
N GLU A 136 -4.80 8.53 38.19
CA GLU A 136 -3.64 7.65 38.11
C GLU A 136 -3.74 6.59 36.99
N LYS A 137 -4.95 6.11 36.75
CA LYS A 137 -5.21 5.13 35.68
C LYS A 137 -4.85 5.61 34.26
N PHE A 138 -4.74 6.94 34.05
CA PHE A 138 -4.32 7.52 32.77
C PHE A 138 -2.80 7.72 32.68
N LEU A 139 -2.14 7.76 33.83
CA LEU A 139 -0.69 8.00 33.94
C LEU A 139 0.08 6.71 34.09
N SER A 140 -0.56 5.65 34.56
CA SER A 140 0.06 4.32 34.62
C SER A 140 0.02 3.62 33.26
N LEU A 141 0.93 2.71 33.05
CA LEU A 141 0.81 1.73 31.97
C LEU A 141 -0.56 1.06 32.13
N PRO A 142 -1.26 0.70 31.03
CA PRO A 142 -2.61 0.13 31.14
C PRO A 142 -2.71 -1.12 32.00
N PHE A 143 -1.60 -1.56 32.54
CA PHE A 143 -1.44 -2.81 33.26
C PHE A 143 -1.07 -2.60 34.73
N GLY A 144 -0.79 -1.36 35.14
CA GLY A 144 -0.43 -1.03 36.52
C GLY A 144 0.70 -1.93 37.03
N SER A 145 0.49 -2.56 38.17
CA SER A 145 1.43 -3.49 38.79
C SER A 145 1.37 -4.91 38.23
N LEU A 146 0.59 -5.14 37.17
CA LEU A 146 0.39 -6.48 36.62
C LEU A 146 1.64 -6.96 35.87
N PRO A 147 1.92 -8.27 35.90
CA PRO A 147 3.11 -8.82 35.27
C PRO A 147 3.23 -8.52 33.78
N VAL A 148 4.42 -8.16 33.34
CA VAL A 148 4.75 -7.81 31.95
C VAL A 148 4.21 -8.85 30.97
N PHE A 149 4.46 -10.13 31.25
CA PHE A 149 4.06 -11.20 30.33
C PHE A 149 2.55 -11.45 30.27
N LYS A 150 1.80 -11.04 31.31
CA LYS A 150 0.33 -11.24 31.30
C LYS A 150 -0.41 -10.12 30.57
N PHE A 151 0.14 -8.92 30.52
CA PHE A 151 -0.60 -7.77 30.01
C PHE A 151 0.16 -6.94 28.98
N ILE A 152 1.42 -6.60 29.21
CA ILE A 152 2.18 -5.75 28.29
C ILE A 152 2.38 -6.47 26.95
N VAL A 153 2.89 -7.71 27.00
CA VAL A 153 3.16 -8.49 25.78
C VAL A 153 1.88 -8.71 24.98
N PRO A 154 0.76 -9.22 25.57
CA PRO A 154 -0.47 -9.38 24.80
C PRO A 154 -1.01 -8.08 24.21
N SER A 155 -0.92 -6.96 24.92
CA SER A 155 -1.45 -5.68 24.44
C SER A 155 -0.61 -5.13 23.29
N VAL A 156 0.72 -5.16 23.43
CA VAL A 156 1.63 -4.75 22.35
C VAL A 156 1.41 -5.62 21.10
N LEU A 157 1.28 -6.94 21.29
CA LEU A 157 0.98 -7.87 20.19
C LEU A 157 -0.37 -7.55 19.55
N THR A 158 -1.42 -7.28 20.33
CA THR A 158 -2.75 -6.93 19.78
C THR A 158 -2.65 -5.69 18.88
N PHE A 159 -1.99 -4.64 19.36
CA PHE A 159 -1.85 -3.42 18.56
C PHE A 159 -0.98 -3.64 17.33
N LEU A 160 0.09 -4.41 17.45
CA LEU A 160 0.94 -4.76 16.33
C LEU A 160 0.16 -5.56 15.28
N MET A 161 -0.58 -6.60 15.69
CA MET A 161 -1.42 -7.43 14.83
C MET A 161 -2.48 -6.58 14.11
N MET A 162 -3.15 -5.70 14.86
CA MET A 162 -4.16 -4.78 14.32
C MET A 162 -3.57 -3.89 13.23
N HIS A 163 -2.41 -3.29 13.48
CA HIS A 163 -1.79 -2.40 12.50
C HIS A 163 -1.20 -3.17 11.33
N GLN A 164 -0.71 -4.40 11.53
CA GLN A 164 -0.29 -5.25 10.43
C GLN A 164 -1.48 -5.65 9.54
N SER A 165 -2.67 -5.90 10.14
CA SER A 165 -3.89 -6.17 9.37
C SER A 165 -4.28 -5.00 8.48
N LEU A 166 -4.09 -3.76 8.95
CA LEU A 166 -4.38 -2.55 8.18
C LEU A 166 -3.31 -2.29 7.12
N LEU A 167 -2.03 -2.27 7.54
CA LEU A 167 -0.94 -1.84 6.67
C LEU A 167 -0.66 -2.82 5.51
N ASN A 168 -1.09 -4.07 5.63
CA ASN A 168 -0.93 -5.05 4.55
C ASN A 168 -2.08 -5.03 3.54
N GLN A 169 -3.02 -4.08 3.65
CA GLN A 169 -4.12 -3.92 2.70
C GLN A 169 -3.68 -3.15 1.45
N SER A 170 -4.54 -3.21 0.43
CA SER A 170 -4.29 -2.68 -0.91
C SER A 170 -3.87 -1.20 -0.97
N PRO A 171 -4.43 -0.28 -0.13
CA PRO A 171 -4.03 1.14 -0.17
C PRO A 171 -2.52 1.36 0.00
N TYR A 172 -1.92 0.67 0.93
CA TYR A 172 -0.49 0.84 1.27
C TYR A 172 0.41 0.21 0.20
N TRP A 173 -0.02 -0.95 -0.32
CA TRP A 173 0.64 -1.60 -1.46
C TRP A 173 0.67 -0.67 -2.67
N ALA A 174 -0.50 -0.13 -3.06
CA ALA A 174 -0.64 0.73 -4.24
C ALA A 174 0.26 1.97 -4.14
N ARG A 175 0.34 2.58 -2.93
CA ARG A 175 1.21 3.73 -2.69
C ARG A 175 2.68 3.37 -2.85
N ALA A 176 3.11 2.22 -2.30
CA ALA A 176 4.49 1.74 -2.42
C ALA A 176 4.84 1.41 -3.88
N ALA A 177 3.96 0.66 -4.56
CA ALA A 177 4.14 0.26 -5.97
C ALA A 177 4.21 1.47 -6.90
N GLY A 178 3.42 2.52 -6.63
CA GLY A 178 3.35 3.74 -7.43
C GLY A 178 4.51 4.71 -7.25
N THR A 179 5.45 4.45 -6.33
CA THR A 179 6.61 5.34 -6.15
C THR A 179 7.58 5.22 -7.33
N ARG A 180 8.24 6.32 -7.68
CA ARG A 180 9.15 6.36 -8.83
C ARG A 180 10.40 5.46 -8.64
N SER A 181 10.85 5.25 -7.40
CA SER A 181 12.05 4.44 -7.13
C SER A 181 11.98 3.78 -5.76
N LEU A 182 12.79 2.74 -5.55
CA LEU A 182 12.93 2.07 -4.25
C LEU A 182 13.41 3.05 -3.17
N LYS A 183 14.34 3.94 -3.52
CA LYS A 183 14.87 4.97 -2.62
C LYS A 183 13.75 5.94 -2.19
N ALA A 184 12.93 6.40 -3.16
CA ALA A 184 11.77 7.26 -2.89
C ALA A 184 10.76 6.55 -1.99
N CYS A 185 10.46 5.27 -2.27
CA CYS A 185 9.56 4.45 -1.46
C CYS A 185 10.04 4.36 0.00
N LYS A 186 11.29 3.95 0.20
CA LYS A 186 11.87 3.80 1.55
C LYS A 186 11.93 5.14 2.29
N ARG A 187 12.27 6.23 1.59
CA ARG A 187 12.28 7.58 2.18
C ARG A 187 10.87 8.01 2.59
N GLY A 188 9.86 7.76 1.75
CA GLY A 188 8.46 8.06 2.07
C GLY A 188 7.99 7.32 3.32
N TRP A 189 8.26 6.02 3.40
CA TRP A 189 7.91 5.22 4.58
C TRP A 189 8.66 5.66 5.84
N MET A 190 9.92 6.05 5.71
CA MET A 190 10.69 6.63 6.83
C MET A 190 9.99 7.90 7.37
N TRP A 191 9.59 8.79 6.47
CA TRP A 191 8.84 10.00 6.87
C TRP A 191 7.49 9.66 7.49
N THR A 192 6.83 8.61 7.03
CA THR A 192 5.57 8.12 7.64
C THR A 192 5.81 7.69 9.08
N VAL A 193 6.88 7.00 9.36
CA VAL A 193 7.25 6.61 10.74
C VAL A 193 7.49 7.84 11.61
N ILE A 194 8.22 8.77 11.10
CA ILE A 194 8.47 10.05 11.79
C ILE A 194 7.16 10.81 12.04
N UNK A 195 6.38 10.93 11.22
CA UNK A 195 5.14 11.63 11.30
C UNK A 195 4.15 10.94 12.21
N UNK A 196 4.30 9.68 12.36
CA UNK A 196 3.45 8.98 13.23
C UNK A 196 3.86 9.21 14.67
N UNK A 197 5.11 9.36 14.79
CA UNK A 197 5.59 9.65 16.11
C UNK A 197 5.30 11.06 16.57
N UNK A 198 5.18 11.97 15.70
CA UNK A 198 4.81 13.35 15.97
C UNK A 198 3.30 13.50 16.16
N UNK A 199 2.61 12.86 15.45
CA UNK A 199 1.19 12.83 15.55
C UNK A 199 0.73 12.25 16.84
N UNK A 200 1.43 11.36 17.24
CA UNK A 200 1.08 10.74 18.49
C UNK A 200 1.28 11.65 19.67
N UNK A 201 2.18 12.35 19.55
CA UNK A 201 2.45 13.32 20.62
C UNK A 201 1.46 14.42 20.67
N UNK A 202 1.01 14.89 19.54
CA UNK A 202 -0.01 15.91 19.45
C UNK A 202 -1.41 15.39 19.78
N UNK A 203 -1.63 14.34 19.44
CA UNK A 203 -2.88 13.75 19.77
C UNK A 203 -3.02 13.53 21.24
N UNK A 204 -1.98 13.12 21.83
CA UNK A 204 -2.03 12.94 23.27
C UNK A 204 -2.17 14.24 24.02
N UNK A 205 -1.68 15.16 23.59
CA UNK A 205 -1.82 16.47 24.15
C UNK A 205 -3.24 17.00 24.13
N UNK A 206 -3.91 16.75 23.04
CA UNK A 206 -5.25 17.13 22.92
C UNK A 206 -6.16 16.45 23.88
N GLY A 207 -5.99 15.23 24.04
CA GLY A 207 -6.69 14.40 25.03
C GLY A 207 -6.61 14.91 26.49
N VAL A 208 -5.41 15.23 26.90
CA VAL A 208 -5.20 15.76 28.26
C VAL A 208 -6.01 17.04 28.49
N TYR A 209 -5.95 17.96 27.57
CA TYR A 209 -6.74 19.21 27.68
C TYR A 209 -8.24 18.92 27.79
N VAL A 210 -8.77 18.07 26.93
CA VAL A 210 -10.20 17.73 26.99
C VAL A 210 -10.54 17.18 28.38
N ARG A 211 -9.72 16.29 28.91
CA ARG A 211 -9.98 15.70 30.22
C ARG A 211 -9.91 16.74 31.34
N GLN A 212 -8.99 17.70 31.23
CA GLN A 212 -8.85 18.79 32.23
C GLN A 212 -9.99 19.81 32.14
N LEU A 213 -10.35 20.20 30.90
CA LEU A 213 -11.38 21.22 30.70
C LEU A 213 -12.80 20.67 30.81
N LEU A 214 -12.99 19.38 30.53
CA LEU A 214 -14.29 18.69 30.53
C LEU A 214 -14.20 17.37 31.31
N PRO A 215 -13.97 17.45 32.63
CA PRO A 215 -13.76 16.24 33.46
C PRO A 215 -14.98 15.32 33.52
N ASN A 216 -16.19 15.85 33.32
CA ASN A 216 -17.45 15.12 33.45
C ASN A 216 -18.12 14.82 32.10
N LEU A 217 -17.33 14.75 31.02
CA LEU A 217 -17.86 14.44 29.69
C LEU A 217 -18.44 13.02 29.68
N GLU A 218 -19.74 12.92 29.45
CA GLU A 218 -20.48 11.64 29.48
C GLU A 218 -20.08 10.69 28.34
N GLN A 219 -19.79 11.25 27.17
CA GLN A 219 -19.48 10.46 25.98
C GLN A 219 -18.08 10.80 25.47
N PRO A 220 -17.08 9.96 25.78
CA PRO A 220 -15.70 10.20 25.33
C PRO A 220 -15.55 10.34 23.80
N SER A 221 -16.45 9.73 23.00
CA SER A 221 -16.47 9.85 21.54
C SER A 221 -16.74 11.28 21.07
N GLN A 222 -17.36 12.12 21.91
CA GLN A 222 -17.66 13.53 21.61
C GLN A 222 -16.57 14.50 22.11
N ALA A 223 -15.48 13.99 22.67
CA ALA A 223 -14.43 14.78 23.31
C ALA A 223 -13.92 15.93 22.42
N LEU A 224 -13.64 15.63 21.16
CA LEU A 224 -13.09 16.60 20.23
C LEU A 224 -14.15 17.64 19.82
N GLY A 225 -15.38 17.21 19.56
CA GLY A 225 -16.51 18.12 19.29
C GLY A 225 -16.78 19.06 20.46
N ALA A 226 -16.75 18.52 21.68
CA ALA A 226 -16.95 19.32 22.90
C ALA A 226 -15.83 20.36 23.09
N LEU A 227 -14.58 20.00 22.75
CA LEU A 227 -13.45 20.92 22.78
C LEU A 227 -13.66 22.11 21.83
N LEU A 228 -14.25 21.86 20.65
CA LEU A 228 -14.49 22.91 19.65
C LEU A 228 -15.42 24.01 20.19
N ASN A 229 -16.30 23.67 21.13
CA ASN A 229 -17.21 24.65 21.75
C ASN A 229 -16.51 25.57 22.78
N LEU A 230 -15.27 25.23 23.16
CA LEU A 230 -14.49 25.99 24.15
C LEU A 230 -13.46 26.94 23.50
N ILE A 231 -13.34 26.93 22.18
CA ILE A 231 -12.34 27.73 21.46
C ILE A 231 -13.05 28.73 20.54
N PRO A 232 -12.37 29.82 20.11
CA PRO A 232 -13.01 30.83 19.25
C PRO A 232 -13.55 30.20 17.96
N THR A 233 -14.74 30.65 17.55
CA THR A 233 -15.46 30.11 16.38
C THR A 233 -14.60 30.01 15.10
N PRO A 234 -13.78 31.01 14.74
CA PRO A 234 -12.94 30.86 13.55
C PRO A 234 -11.94 29.71 13.67
N LEU A 235 -11.29 29.54 14.83
CA LEU A 235 -10.37 28.44 15.06
C LEU A 235 -11.11 27.10 15.08
N ALA A 236 -12.28 27.04 15.73
CA ALA A 236 -13.14 25.84 15.76
C ALA A 236 -13.51 25.38 14.35
N ALA A 237 -13.91 26.32 13.49
CA ALA A 237 -14.25 26.03 12.08
C ALA A 237 -13.04 25.49 11.32
N MET A 238 -11.86 26.09 11.52
CA MET A 238 -10.62 25.62 10.88
C MET A 238 -10.22 24.23 11.36
N VAL A 239 -10.33 23.95 12.67
CA VAL A 239 -10.03 22.63 13.26
C VAL A 239 -11.04 21.59 12.74
N LEU A 240 -12.34 21.93 12.69
CA LEU A 240 -13.38 21.06 12.15
C LEU A 240 -13.06 20.68 10.70
N ALA A 241 -12.69 21.66 9.88
CA ALA A 241 -12.29 21.41 8.49
C ALA A 241 -11.06 20.48 8.42
N GLY A 242 -10.10 20.65 9.33
CA GLY A 242 -8.91 19.77 9.43
C GLY A 242 -9.26 18.34 9.81
N LEU A 243 -10.19 18.17 10.74
CA LEU A 243 -10.64 16.83 11.16
C LEU A 243 -11.40 16.12 10.03
N MET A 244 -12.23 16.87 9.31
CA MET A 244 -12.92 16.34 8.11
C MET A 244 -11.89 15.95 7.05
N ALA A 245 -10.92 16.82 6.79
CA ALA A 245 -9.84 16.56 5.84
C ALA A 245 -9.09 15.26 6.18
N ALA A 246 -8.75 15.06 7.45
CA ALA A 246 -8.04 13.86 7.92
C ALA A 246 -8.85 12.58 7.69
N THR A 247 -10.16 12.60 7.92
CA THR A 247 -11.01 11.43 7.70
C THR A 247 -11.28 11.21 6.21
N MET A 248 -11.52 12.27 5.44
CA MET A 248 -11.79 12.18 3.99
C MET A 248 -10.58 11.62 3.22
N SER A 249 -9.34 11.98 3.61
CA SER A 249 -8.13 11.44 2.98
C SER A 249 -8.00 9.92 3.15
N THR A 250 -8.56 9.36 4.21
CA THR A 250 -8.62 7.90 4.38
C THR A 250 -9.78 7.32 3.57
N CYS A 251 -10.92 8.02 3.50
CA CYS A 251 -12.07 7.56 2.71
C CYS A 251 -11.70 7.37 1.24
N ASP A 252 -11.07 8.38 0.63
CA ASP A 252 -10.77 8.31 -0.80
C ASP A 252 -9.76 7.22 -1.15
N ILE A 253 -8.76 7.02 -0.31
CA ILE A 253 -7.73 6.00 -0.57
C ILE A 253 -8.32 4.58 -0.48
N TYR A 254 -9.22 4.32 0.49
CA TYR A 254 -9.90 3.03 0.58
C TYR A 254 -10.91 2.83 -0.53
N LEU A 255 -11.62 3.89 -0.94
CA LEU A 255 -12.54 3.86 -2.08
C LEU A 255 -11.78 3.55 -3.38
N VAL A 256 -10.73 4.32 -3.67
CA VAL A 256 -9.87 4.10 -4.88
C VAL A 256 -9.28 2.69 -4.88
N SER A 257 -8.80 2.21 -3.72
CA SER A 257 -8.18 0.89 -3.62
C SER A 257 -9.19 -0.24 -3.81
N GLY A 258 -10.39 -0.11 -3.24
CA GLY A 258 -11.47 -1.07 -3.43
C GLY A 258 -11.88 -1.16 -4.91
N VAL A 259 -12.02 -0.01 -5.55
CA VAL A 259 -12.35 0.08 -6.99
C VAL A 259 -11.22 -0.49 -7.84
N ASN A 260 -9.97 -0.18 -7.51
CA ASN A 260 -8.82 -0.74 -8.22
C ASN A 260 -8.83 -2.28 -8.15
N GLN A 261 -9.19 -2.84 -6.99
CA GLN A 261 -9.35 -4.28 -6.80
C GLN A 261 -10.49 -4.83 -7.69
N LEU A 262 -11.64 -4.13 -7.77
CA LEU A 262 -12.75 -4.50 -8.66
C LEU A 262 -12.31 -4.50 -10.13
N VAL A 263 -11.61 -3.46 -10.55
CA VAL A 263 -11.17 -3.33 -11.95
C VAL A 263 -10.09 -4.36 -12.29
N ARG A 264 -9.02 -4.45 -11.48
CA ARG A 264 -7.86 -5.29 -11.80
C ARG A 264 -8.12 -6.77 -11.59
N ASP A 265 -8.76 -7.11 -10.46
CA ASP A 265 -8.93 -8.53 -10.13
C ASP A 265 -10.27 -9.08 -10.60
N VAL A 266 -11.37 -8.33 -10.49
CA VAL A 266 -12.66 -8.85 -10.94
C VAL A 266 -12.82 -8.63 -12.46
N ALA A 267 -12.85 -7.39 -12.94
CA ALA A 267 -13.14 -7.11 -14.34
C ALA A 267 -12.03 -7.63 -15.27
N GLN A 268 -10.79 -7.21 -15.05
CA GLN A 268 -9.68 -7.52 -15.97
C GLN A 268 -9.24 -8.98 -15.85
N TYR A 269 -9.07 -9.49 -14.64
CA TYR A 269 -8.50 -10.84 -14.44
C TYR A 269 -9.55 -11.95 -14.56
N PHE A 270 -10.64 -11.88 -13.76
CA PHE A 270 -11.64 -12.96 -13.73
C PHE A 270 -12.63 -12.91 -14.90
N LEU A 271 -13.13 -11.70 -15.23
CA LEU A 271 -14.09 -11.51 -16.34
C LEU A 271 -13.39 -11.28 -17.68
N LYS A 272 -12.07 -11.14 -17.70
CA LYS A 272 -11.23 -10.99 -18.89
C LYS A 272 -11.59 -9.78 -19.75
N VAL A 273 -12.07 -8.70 -19.13
CA VAL A 273 -12.31 -7.43 -19.83
C VAL A 273 -10.96 -6.85 -20.25
N ARG A 274 -10.79 -6.62 -21.54
CA ARG A 274 -9.50 -6.17 -22.13
C ARG A 274 -9.55 -4.71 -22.60
N GLU A 275 -10.73 -4.28 -23.03
CA GLU A 275 -10.89 -2.95 -23.62
C GLU A 275 -10.78 -1.86 -22.57
N THR A 276 -9.89 -0.89 -22.80
CA THR A 276 -9.65 0.24 -21.87
C THR A 276 -10.92 1.04 -21.60
N SER A 277 -11.76 1.24 -22.64
CA SER A 277 -13.04 1.96 -22.51
C SER A 277 -13.97 1.26 -21.51
N GLU A 278 -14.04 -0.07 -21.55
CA GLU A 278 -14.85 -0.87 -20.63
C GLU A 278 -14.27 -0.85 -19.21
N LEU A 279 -12.95 -0.96 -19.08
CA LEU A 279 -12.28 -0.87 -17.78
C LEU A 279 -12.52 0.50 -17.13
N MET A 280 -12.58 1.58 -17.91
CA MET A 280 -12.92 2.92 -17.42
C MET A 280 -14.37 3.00 -16.94
N LYS A 281 -15.30 2.31 -17.62
CA LYS A 281 -16.70 2.19 -17.15
C LYS A 281 -16.76 1.42 -15.82
N TRP A 282 -16.03 0.31 -15.72
CA TRP A 282 -15.91 -0.44 -14.47
C TRP A 282 -15.36 0.44 -13.34
N ALA A 283 -14.37 1.28 -13.62
CA ALA A 283 -13.81 2.19 -12.63
C ALA A 283 -14.87 3.20 -12.15
N LYS A 284 -15.56 3.88 -13.08
CA LYS A 284 -16.57 4.90 -12.75
C LYS A 284 -17.76 4.30 -12.00
N TRP A 285 -18.39 3.27 -12.56
CA TRP A 285 -19.56 2.64 -11.94
C TRP A 285 -19.18 1.88 -10.67
N GLY A 286 -18.00 1.27 -10.66
CA GLY A 286 -17.43 0.64 -9.48
C GLY A 286 -17.25 1.62 -8.33
N THR A 287 -16.78 2.85 -8.62
CA THR A 287 -16.63 3.90 -7.59
C THR A 287 -17.99 4.27 -6.99
N ILE A 288 -19.00 4.48 -7.83
CA ILE A 288 -20.35 4.82 -7.37
C ILE A 288 -20.93 3.67 -6.53
N PHE A 289 -20.90 2.46 -7.08
CA PHE A 289 -21.44 1.27 -6.42
C PHE A 289 -20.76 0.99 -5.08
N TYR A 290 -19.42 0.95 -5.08
CA TYR A 290 -18.64 0.61 -3.88
C TYR A 290 -18.74 1.70 -2.82
N GLY A 291 -18.72 2.98 -3.25
CA GLY A 291 -18.88 4.12 -2.35
C GLY A 291 -20.25 4.11 -1.67
N MET A 292 -21.32 3.92 -2.45
CA MET A 292 -22.69 3.88 -1.90
C MET A 292 -22.93 2.63 -1.05
N LEU A 293 -22.36 1.49 -1.46
CA LEU A 293 -22.44 0.26 -0.64
C LEU A 293 -21.78 0.49 0.73
N SER A 294 -20.66 1.22 0.76
CA SER A 294 -19.97 1.56 2.02
C SER A 294 -20.82 2.51 2.89
N VAL A 295 -21.57 3.44 2.27
CA VAL A 295 -22.50 4.32 2.98
C VAL A 295 -23.63 3.48 3.64
N VAL A 296 -24.24 2.57 2.88
CA VAL A 296 -25.27 1.67 3.40
C VAL A 296 -24.71 0.88 4.60
N PHE A 297 -23.52 0.30 4.42
CA PHE A 297 -22.84 -0.46 5.46
C PHE A 297 -22.58 0.43 6.71
N ALA A 298 -22.12 1.66 6.50
CA ALA A 298 -21.87 2.63 7.58
C ALA A 298 -23.16 2.96 8.36
N ILE A 299 -24.27 3.20 7.66
CA ILE A 299 -25.55 3.54 8.29
C ILE A 299 -26.09 2.35 9.11
N MET A 300 -25.98 1.13 8.57
CA MET A 300 -26.43 -0.08 9.28
C MET A 300 -25.67 -0.31 10.59
N TRP A 301 -24.38 0.03 10.62
CA TRP A 301 -23.53 -0.16 11.78
C TRP A 301 -23.13 1.16 12.48
N ALA A 302 -23.87 2.25 12.27
CA ALA A 302 -23.54 3.58 12.79
C ALA A 302 -23.42 3.64 14.34
N ARG A 303 -24.08 2.72 15.04
CA ARG A 303 -24.05 2.66 16.51
C ARG A 303 -22.80 1.93 17.05
N GLY A 304 -22.01 1.30 16.18
CA GLY A 304 -20.86 0.47 16.58
C GLY A 304 -19.56 0.85 15.88
N LEU A 305 -19.08 2.07 16.11
CA LEU A 305 -17.84 2.55 15.47
C LEU A 305 -16.65 1.59 15.72
N SER A 306 -16.51 1.12 16.97
CA SER A 306 -15.46 0.16 17.34
C SER A 306 -15.68 -1.22 16.68
N LEU A 307 -16.94 -1.61 16.49
CA LEU A 307 -17.31 -2.87 15.84
C LEU A 307 -16.88 -2.86 14.37
N LEU A 308 -17.18 -1.77 13.64
CA LEU A 308 -16.77 -1.63 12.23
C LEU A 308 -15.25 -1.72 12.08
N PHE A 309 -14.53 -1.08 12.97
CA PHE A 309 -13.06 -1.12 12.96
C PHE A 309 -12.54 -2.53 13.26
N ALA A 310 -13.09 -3.19 14.29
CA ALA A 310 -12.70 -4.55 14.66
C ALA A 310 -13.02 -5.54 13.53
N PHE A 311 -14.21 -5.40 12.92
CA PHE A 311 -14.64 -6.22 11.78
C PHE A 311 -13.68 -6.05 10.60
N GLY A 312 -13.34 -4.81 10.22
CA GLY A 312 -12.43 -4.54 9.10
C GLY A 312 -11.01 -5.06 9.35
N THR A 313 -10.50 -4.91 10.58
CA THR A 313 -9.17 -5.42 10.94
C THR A 313 -9.18 -6.95 11.07
N GLY A 314 -10.25 -7.52 11.59
CA GLY A 314 -10.43 -8.98 11.70
C GLY A 314 -10.46 -9.65 10.33
N ILE A 315 -11.25 -9.10 9.39
CA ILE A 315 -11.31 -9.61 8.01
C ILE A 315 -9.95 -9.47 7.32
N GLY A 316 -9.24 -8.36 7.57
CA GLY A 316 -7.91 -8.11 6.98
C GLY A 316 -6.78 -8.95 7.59
N ALA A 317 -7.00 -9.58 8.72
CA ALA A 317 -5.96 -10.30 9.46
C ALA A 317 -5.26 -11.41 8.65
N PRO A 318 -5.97 -12.23 7.84
CA PRO A 318 -5.31 -13.25 7.02
C PRO A 318 -4.23 -12.70 6.08
N LEU A 319 -4.35 -11.44 5.64
CA LEU A 319 -3.36 -10.83 4.74
C LEU A 319 -1.95 -10.87 5.37
N PHE A 320 -1.84 -10.55 6.66
CA PHE A 320 -0.56 -10.60 7.35
C PHE A 320 0.00 -12.04 7.38
N ILE A 321 -0.88 -13.03 7.61
CA ILE A 321 -0.49 -14.45 7.61
C ILE A 321 0.01 -14.87 6.22
N PHE A 322 -0.63 -14.41 5.15
CA PHE A 322 -0.19 -14.71 3.77
C PHE A 322 1.16 -14.03 3.46
N TYR A 323 1.41 -12.80 3.96
CA TYR A 323 2.73 -12.17 3.84
C TYR A 323 3.77 -12.98 4.61
N LEU A 324 3.44 -13.38 5.84
CA LEU A 324 4.33 -14.18 6.69
C LEU A 324 4.67 -15.53 6.02
N ASP A 325 3.66 -16.20 5.46
CA ASP A 325 3.89 -17.46 4.74
C ASP A 325 4.70 -17.25 3.46
N SER A 326 4.35 -16.25 2.66
CA SER A 326 5.06 -15.95 1.40
C SER A 326 6.54 -15.65 1.63
N TRP A 327 6.84 -15.07 2.78
CA TRP A 327 8.16 -14.56 3.12
C TRP A 327 8.98 -15.56 3.94
N LEU A 328 8.38 -16.15 4.96
CA LEU A 328 9.09 -16.94 5.98
C LEU A 328 8.79 -18.43 5.92
N LEU A 329 7.52 -18.82 6.00
CA LEU A 329 7.12 -20.23 6.16
C LEU A 329 7.16 -21.01 4.86
N ARG A 330 6.61 -20.44 3.79
CA ARG A 330 6.58 -20.99 2.42
C ARG A 330 5.95 -22.38 2.31
N VAL A 331 4.98 -22.67 3.18
CA VAL A 331 4.26 -23.95 3.20
C VAL A 331 2.88 -23.89 2.52
N GLY A 332 2.33 -22.67 2.41
CA GLY A 332 0.97 -22.46 1.92
C GLY A 332 0.78 -22.87 0.47
N ASN A 333 -0.37 -23.48 0.17
CA ASN A 333 -0.83 -23.79 -1.18
C ASN A 333 -2.24 -23.21 -1.43
N GLN A 334 -2.79 -23.41 -2.62
CA GLN A 334 -4.10 -22.85 -3.00
C GLN A 334 -5.22 -23.30 -2.08
N LYS A 335 -5.30 -24.60 -1.77
CA LYS A 335 -6.36 -25.14 -0.90
C LYS A 335 -6.25 -24.59 0.52
N GLY A 336 -5.02 -24.51 1.05
CA GLY A 336 -4.74 -23.92 2.36
C GLY A 336 -5.15 -22.45 2.42
N ALA A 337 -4.82 -21.67 1.39
CA ALA A 337 -5.17 -20.24 1.33
C ALA A 337 -6.69 -20.02 1.32
N ILE A 338 -7.42 -20.77 0.48
CA ILE A 338 -8.90 -20.69 0.41
C ILE A 338 -9.51 -21.07 1.76
N SER A 339 -9.06 -22.19 2.35
CA SER A 339 -9.59 -22.67 3.64
C SER A 339 -9.28 -21.68 4.77
N SER A 340 -8.07 -21.09 4.77
CA SER A 340 -7.68 -20.09 5.76
C SER A 340 -8.57 -18.84 5.69
N VAL A 341 -8.85 -18.35 4.49
CA VAL A 341 -9.77 -17.21 4.29
C VAL A 341 -11.16 -17.57 4.81
N ALA A 342 -11.71 -18.73 4.40
CA ALA A 342 -13.06 -19.17 4.82
C ALA A 342 -13.16 -19.27 6.34
N ALA A 343 -12.18 -19.94 6.98
CA ALA A 343 -12.12 -20.09 8.43
C ALA A 343 -12.02 -18.74 9.16
N SER A 344 -11.22 -17.83 8.62
CA SER A 344 -11.06 -16.47 9.19
C SER A 344 -12.36 -15.69 9.13
N LEU A 345 -13.04 -15.70 7.96
CA LEU A 345 -14.33 -15.01 7.80
C LEU A 345 -15.38 -15.59 8.75
N MET A 346 -15.45 -16.92 8.86
CA MET A 346 -16.37 -17.58 9.79
C MET A 346 -16.06 -17.21 11.24
N THR A 347 -14.78 -17.13 11.60
CA THR A 347 -14.36 -16.71 12.96
C THR A 347 -14.81 -15.28 13.27
N VAL A 348 -14.63 -14.35 12.32
CA VAL A 348 -15.05 -12.94 12.49
C VAL A 348 -16.58 -12.87 12.64
N LEU A 349 -17.33 -13.54 11.75
CA LEU A 349 -18.79 -13.55 11.79
C LEU A 349 -19.31 -14.11 13.12
N TYR A 350 -18.79 -15.24 13.54
CA TYR A 350 -19.19 -15.88 14.80
C TYR A 350 -18.87 -14.98 15.99
N TRP A 351 -17.62 -14.50 16.09
CA TRP A 351 -17.14 -13.80 17.28
C TRP A 351 -17.71 -12.39 17.43
N GLU A 352 -17.92 -11.67 16.34
CA GLU A 352 -18.34 -10.27 16.40
C GLU A 352 -19.83 -10.06 16.16
N ILE A 353 -20.47 -10.92 15.37
CA ILE A 353 -21.88 -10.74 14.98
C ILE A 353 -22.79 -11.69 15.73
N LEU A 354 -22.50 -12.99 15.70
CA LEU A 354 -23.40 -14.00 16.30
C LEU A 354 -23.25 -14.07 17.83
N THR A 355 -22.02 -13.89 18.33
CA THR A 355 -21.74 -13.92 19.77
C THR A 355 -20.86 -12.73 20.09
N PRO A 356 -21.40 -11.54 20.45
CA PRO A 356 -20.61 -10.32 20.56
C PRO A 356 -19.57 -10.36 21.70
N ASN A 357 -18.65 -11.30 21.60
CA ASN A 357 -17.56 -11.54 22.58
C ASN A 357 -16.33 -10.64 22.35
N TYR A 358 -16.34 -9.85 21.26
CA TYR A 358 -15.25 -8.91 20.96
C TYR A 358 -14.95 -7.92 22.10
N LYS A 359 -15.93 -7.70 23.00
CA LYS A 359 -15.76 -6.85 24.19
C LYS A 359 -14.86 -7.48 25.25
N THR A 360 -14.76 -8.81 25.24
CA THR A 360 -13.98 -9.57 26.23
C THR A 360 -12.61 -9.95 25.69
N VAL A 361 -12.57 -10.48 24.45
CA VAL A 361 -11.32 -10.88 23.80
C VAL A 361 -11.32 -10.29 22.38
N ASN A 362 -10.28 -9.56 22.04
CA ASN A 362 -10.12 -8.98 20.71
C ASN A 362 -10.10 -10.10 19.65
N THR A 363 -10.89 -9.95 18.61
CA THR A 363 -11.06 -10.91 17.51
C THR A 363 -9.73 -11.38 16.90
N LEU A 364 -8.73 -10.50 16.86
CA LEU A 364 -7.42 -10.80 16.29
C LEU A 364 -6.73 -11.98 16.99
N TRP A 365 -6.95 -12.14 18.31
CA TRP A 365 -6.39 -13.27 19.07
C TRP A 365 -6.93 -14.63 18.62
N LEU A 366 -8.07 -14.63 17.93
CA LEU A 366 -8.64 -15.84 17.36
C LEU A 366 -8.32 -15.96 15.87
N VAL A 367 -8.51 -14.89 15.11
CA VAL A 367 -8.38 -14.93 13.65
C VAL A 367 -6.93 -15.23 13.22
N PHE A 368 -5.93 -14.62 13.88
CA PHE A 368 -4.51 -14.85 13.51
C PHE A 368 -4.12 -16.33 13.68
N PRO A 369 -4.32 -16.95 14.87
CA PRO A 369 -4.01 -18.38 15.02
C PRO A 369 -4.85 -19.26 14.10
N VAL A 370 -6.15 -19.01 13.98
CA VAL A 370 -7.03 -19.80 13.10
C VAL A 370 -6.54 -19.74 11.65
N SER A 371 -6.25 -18.51 11.17
CA SER A 371 -5.76 -18.30 9.81
C SER A 371 -4.45 -19.08 9.58
N LEU A 372 -3.50 -18.96 10.51
CA LEU A 372 -2.19 -19.63 10.42
C LEU A 372 -2.33 -21.15 10.48
N ILE A 373 -3.06 -21.66 11.48
CA ILE A 373 -3.22 -23.10 11.70
C ILE A 373 -3.91 -23.75 10.48
N VAL A 374 -5.02 -23.13 10.00
CA VAL A 374 -5.76 -23.67 8.86
C VAL A 374 -4.91 -23.61 7.59
N LEU A 375 -4.20 -22.49 7.35
CA LEU A 375 -3.28 -22.37 6.20
C LEU A 375 -2.27 -23.53 6.20
N VAL A 376 -1.55 -23.70 7.31
CA VAL A 376 -0.49 -24.70 7.42
C VAL A 376 -1.08 -26.12 7.36
N ALA A 377 -2.07 -26.43 8.20
CA ALA A 377 -2.64 -27.78 8.30
C ALA A 377 -3.22 -28.25 6.95
N VAL A 378 -4.09 -27.41 6.32
CA VAL A 378 -4.70 -27.79 5.04
C VAL A 378 -3.63 -27.90 3.95
N SER A 379 -2.63 -27.00 3.94
CA SER A 379 -1.57 -27.06 2.93
C SER A 379 -0.73 -28.33 3.06
N LEU A 380 -0.40 -28.74 4.28
CA LEU A 380 0.34 -29.98 4.53
C LEU A 380 -0.48 -31.23 4.16
N LEU A 381 -1.77 -31.23 4.52
CA LEU A 381 -2.68 -32.36 4.22
C LEU A 381 -2.98 -32.47 2.72
N THR A 382 -2.93 -31.36 2.00
CA THR A 382 -3.25 -31.33 0.56
C THR A 382 -2.02 -31.09 -0.32
N LYS A 383 -0.83 -31.40 0.21
CA LYS A 383 0.41 -31.24 -0.54
C LYS A 383 0.43 -32.26 -1.68
N ASP A 384 0.20 -31.79 -2.90
CA ASP A 384 0.28 -32.63 -4.10
C ASP A 384 1.73 -33.09 -4.26
N LYS A 385 1.93 -34.40 -4.19
CA LYS A 385 3.24 -35.02 -4.42
C LYS A 385 3.76 -34.69 -5.82
N ASP A 386 2.86 -34.34 -6.75
CA ASP A 386 3.19 -34.01 -8.14
C ASP A 386 3.33 -32.50 -8.40
N ALA A 387 3.02 -31.64 -7.43
CA ALA A 387 3.03 -30.19 -7.63
C ALA A 387 4.46 -29.59 -7.74
N VAL A 388 5.45 -30.37 -7.39
CA VAL A 388 6.85 -30.08 -7.70
C VAL A 388 7.29 -31.09 -8.76
N LYS A 389 6.67 -31.05 -9.96
CA LYS A 389 7.39 -31.55 -11.12
C LYS A 389 8.65 -30.69 -11.17
N ALA A 390 9.73 -31.28 -10.75
CA ALA A 390 11.03 -30.65 -10.85
C ALA A 390 11.18 -30.17 -12.28
N VAL A 391 11.24 -28.86 -12.48
CA VAL A 391 11.71 -28.34 -13.77
C VAL A 391 13.04 -29.06 -14.01
N PRO A 392 13.19 -29.80 -15.12
CA PRO A 392 14.44 -30.51 -15.35
C PRO A 392 15.61 -29.53 -15.29
N ALA A 393 16.60 -29.85 -14.49
CA ALA A 393 17.80 -29.04 -14.43
C ALA A 393 18.43 -29.00 -15.85
N GLY A 394 18.65 -27.79 -16.37
CA GLY A 394 19.28 -27.61 -17.67
C GLY A 394 18.33 -27.36 -18.84
N GLN A 395 17.07 -27.10 -18.59
CA GLN A 395 16.14 -26.70 -19.66
C GLN A 395 16.52 -25.30 -20.17
N ASP A 396 16.56 -25.12 -21.50
CA ASP A 396 16.77 -23.81 -22.10
C ASP A 396 15.64 -22.85 -21.69
N PRO A 397 15.96 -21.57 -21.47
CA PRO A 397 14.92 -20.59 -21.09
C PRO A 397 13.87 -20.47 -22.20
N GLY A 398 12.60 -20.39 -21.79
CA GLY A 398 11.51 -20.03 -22.72
C GLY A 398 11.63 -18.57 -23.18
N GLU A 399 10.79 -18.15 -24.11
CA GLU A 399 10.80 -16.77 -24.65
C GLU A 399 10.79 -15.72 -23.54
N LEU A 400 9.91 -15.88 -22.56
CA LEU A 400 9.83 -14.96 -21.42
C LEU A 400 11.12 -15.00 -20.59
N GLY A 401 11.68 -16.18 -20.37
CA GLY A 401 12.94 -16.35 -19.65
C GLY A 401 14.09 -15.63 -20.35
N ILE A 402 14.18 -15.76 -21.68
CA ILE A 402 15.20 -15.08 -22.49
C ILE A 402 15.07 -13.56 -22.35
N GLU A 403 13.84 -13.02 -22.43
CA GLU A 403 13.60 -11.59 -22.29
C GLU A 403 13.95 -11.06 -20.88
N ILE A 404 13.64 -11.85 -19.86
CA ILE A 404 14.04 -11.50 -18.47
C ILE A 404 15.57 -11.47 -18.38
N LEU A 405 16.25 -12.49 -18.91
CA LEU A 405 17.72 -12.56 -18.90
C LEU A 405 18.35 -11.37 -19.65
N LYS A 406 17.83 -11.02 -20.83
CA LYS A 406 18.29 -9.86 -21.61
C LYS A 406 18.12 -8.55 -20.80
N THR A 407 16.97 -8.38 -20.18
CA THR A 407 16.70 -7.19 -19.34
C THR A 407 17.68 -7.10 -18.17
N MET A 408 17.94 -8.23 -17.51
CA MET A 408 18.91 -8.30 -16.42
C MET A 408 20.34 -8.03 -16.90
N TYR A 409 20.70 -8.57 -18.06
CA TYR A 409 22.04 -8.40 -18.64
C TYR A 409 22.31 -6.92 -18.98
N ARG A 410 21.34 -6.27 -19.60
CA ARG A 410 21.41 -4.82 -19.88
C ARG A 410 21.61 -4.02 -18.59
N GLY A 411 20.83 -4.34 -17.54
CA GLY A 411 20.98 -3.72 -16.22
C GLY A 411 22.33 -4.00 -15.59
N TYR A 412 22.81 -5.24 -15.68
CA TYR A 412 24.12 -5.65 -15.15
C TYR A 412 25.26 -4.85 -15.78
N LEU A 413 25.27 -4.75 -17.09
CA LEU A 413 26.29 -3.99 -17.82
C LEU A 413 26.25 -2.50 -17.46
N ASN A 414 25.05 -1.99 -17.15
CA ASN A 414 24.86 -0.58 -16.81
C ASN A 414 25.31 -0.21 -15.40
N THR A 415 25.00 -1.03 -14.41
CA THR A 415 25.13 -0.62 -13.00
C THR A 415 26.02 -1.55 -12.15
N GLY A 416 26.35 -2.71 -12.65
CA GLY A 416 26.99 -3.75 -11.83
C GLY A 416 26.06 -4.32 -10.74
N LEU A 417 24.85 -3.80 -10.63
CA LEU A 417 23.85 -4.18 -9.64
C LEU A 417 22.57 -4.58 -10.35
N ILE A 418 22.14 -5.80 -10.15
CA ILE A 418 20.93 -6.30 -10.81
C ILE A 418 19.73 -6.06 -9.90
N ILE A 419 19.12 -4.89 -10.04
CA ILE A 419 17.80 -4.62 -9.47
C ILE A 419 16.85 -4.49 -10.66
N THR A 420 16.24 -5.60 -11.04
CA THR A 420 15.24 -5.55 -12.09
C THR A 420 13.97 -4.89 -11.56
N ASN A 421 13.53 -3.84 -12.20
CA ASN A 421 12.28 -3.18 -11.84
C ASN A 421 11.11 -4.00 -12.40
N LEU A 422 10.69 -5.01 -11.63
CA LEU A 422 9.65 -5.95 -12.07
C LEU A 422 8.29 -5.26 -12.30
N THR A 423 8.02 -4.17 -11.60
CA THR A 423 6.77 -3.39 -11.81
C THR A 423 6.78 -2.77 -13.21
N GLN A 424 7.88 -2.16 -13.57
CA GLN A 424 8.05 -1.56 -14.90
C GLN A 424 7.97 -2.63 -15.98
N TYR A 425 8.68 -3.75 -15.79
CA TYR A 425 8.71 -4.87 -16.73
C TYR A 425 7.31 -5.46 -16.94
N SER A 426 6.57 -5.72 -15.86
CA SER A 426 5.21 -6.30 -15.95
C SER A 426 4.23 -5.36 -16.67
N THR A 427 4.34 -4.05 -16.39
CA THR A 427 3.49 -3.03 -17.03
C THR A 427 3.79 -2.93 -18.53
N LYS A 428 5.07 -2.83 -18.88
CA LYS A 428 5.54 -2.71 -20.27
C LYS A 428 5.07 -3.89 -21.14
N HIS A 429 5.22 -5.10 -20.63
CA HIS A 429 4.90 -6.32 -21.38
C HIS A 429 3.47 -6.83 -21.12
N HIS A 430 2.65 -6.09 -20.39
CA HIS A 430 1.27 -6.47 -20.02
C HIS A 430 1.18 -7.84 -19.35
N LEU A 431 2.23 -8.22 -18.60
CA LEU A 431 2.35 -9.53 -17.95
C LEU A 431 1.88 -9.47 -16.49
N GLN A 432 1.29 -10.56 -16.06
CA GLN A 432 0.97 -10.72 -14.63
C GLN A 432 2.25 -11.02 -13.84
N ALA A 433 2.41 -10.40 -12.71
CA ALA A 433 3.57 -10.61 -11.82
C ALA A 433 3.78 -12.10 -11.51
N ALA A 434 2.69 -12.86 -11.36
CA ALA A 434 2.75 -14.30 -11.11
C ALA A 434 3.50 -15.06 -12.21
N ALA A 435 3.29 -14.69 -13.48
CA ALA A 435 3.98 -15.34 -14.60
C ALA A 435 5.49 -15.04 -14.56
N ILE A 436 5.84 -13.77 -14.30
CA ILE A 436 7.23 -13.33 -14.18
C ILE A 436 7.95 -14.10 -13.07
N HIS A 437 7.33 -14.16 -11.88
CA HIS A 437 7.95 -14.84 -10.73
C HIS A 437 8.10 -16.35 -10.93
N LYS A 438 7.13 -16.99 -11.61
CA LYS A 438 7.25 -18.41 -12.00
C LYS A 438 8.44 -18.63 -12.93
N GLU A 439 8.60 -17.76 -13.90
CA GLU A 439 9.73 -17.86 -14.84
C GLU A 439 11.06 -17.63 -14.11
N ILE A 440 11.12 -16.67 -13.20
CA ILE A 440 12.31 -16.45 -12.36
C ILE A 440 12.64 -17.70 -11.54
N ASP A 441 11.64 -18.41 -11.01
CA ASP A 441 11.86 -19.67 -10.30
C ASP A 441 12.48 -20.73 -11.22
N VAL A 442 12.04 -20.80 -12.49
CA VAL A 442 12.59 -21.70 -13.51
C VAL A 442 14.07 -21.34 -13.79
N LEU A 443 14.34 -20.06 -14.01
CA LEU A 443 15.70 -19.57 -14.30
C LEU A 443 16.65 -19.83 -13.11
N GLU A 444 16.17 -19.66 -11.88
CA GLU A 444 16.95 -19.92 -10.67
C GLU A 444 17.27 -21.42 -10.53
N LYS A 445 16.26 -22.29 -10.71
CA LYS A 445 16.45 -23.75 -10.65
C LYS A 445 17.38 -24.27 -11.74
N SER A 446 17.37 -23.62 -12.91
CA SER A 446 18.25 -23.96 -14.03
C SER A 446 19.66 -23.35 -13.87
N GLY A 447 19.87 -22.55 -12.84
CA GLY A 447 21.16 -21.95 -12.53
C GLY A 447 21.56 -20.76 -13.39
N TYR A 448 20.60 -20.10 -14.06
CA TYR A 448 20.87 -18.91 -14.87
C TYR A 448 20.87 -17.65 -14.03
N VAL A 449 20.08 -17.61 -12.97
CA VAL A 449 20.03 -16.50 -12.02
C VAL A 449 20.13 -17.01 -10.60
N GLU A 450 20.55 -16.16 -9.68
CA GLU A 450 20.49 -16.44 -8.24
C GLU A 450 19.85 -15.26 -7.52
N ARG A 451 19.14 -15.55 -6.43
CA ARG A 451 18.55 -14.52 -5.58
C ARG A 451 19.58 -14.08 -4.56
N GLU A 452 19.95 -12.81 -4.57
CA GLU A 452 20.94 -12.22 -3.68
C GLU A 452 20.27 -11.20 -2.75
N GLY A 453 20.81 -11.07 -1.54
CA GLY A 453 20.32 -10.10 -0.55
C GLY A 453 20.40 -10.64 0.87
N GLN A 454 20.11 -9.79 1.82
CA GLN A 454 19.98 -10.22 3.21
C GLN A 454 18.86 -11.27 3.33
N ARG A 455 18.98 -12.17 4.28
CA ARG A 455 18.02 -13.30 4.48
C ARG A 455 16.55 -12.86 4.37
N LEU A 456 16.25 -11.67 4.88
CA LEU A 456 14.91 -11.11 4.91
C LEU A 456 14.44 -10.52 3.56
N ILE A 457 15.38 -10.23 2.64
CA ILE A 457 15.07 -9.54 1.36
C ILE A 457 15.58 -10.33 0.15
N LYS A 458 15.96 -11.58 0.35
CA LYS A 458 16.58 -12.44 -0.68
C LYS A 458 15.69 -12.64 -1.93
N GLN A 459 14.41 -12.34 -1.83
CA GLN A 459 13.47 -12.47 -2.97
C GLN A 459 13.45 -11.25 -3.89
N LEU A 460 14.08 -10.16 -3.49
CA LEU A 460 13.94 -8.87 -4.18
C LEU A 460 15.06 -8.57 -5.16
N TYR A 461 16.18 -9.26 -5.03
CA TYR A 461 17.35 -9.01 -5.87
C TYR A 461 17.69 -10.26 -6.66
N LEU A 462 17.87 -10.08 -7.95
CA LEU A 462 18.29 -11.14 -8.87
C LEU A 462 19.66 -10.80 -9.42
N LYS A 463 20.50 -11.80 -9.54
CA LYS A 463 21.84 -11.68 -10.11
C LYS A 463 21.99 -12.74 -11.19
N LEU A 464 22.58 -12.35 -12.32
CA LEU A 464 22.95 -13.29 -13.35
C LEU A 464 24.16 -14.11 -12.89
N THR A 465 24.08 -15.41 -13.09
CA THR A 465 25.24 -16.28 -12.93
C THR A 465 26.11 -16.21 -14.18
N ALA A 466 27.32 -16.75 -14.14
CA ALA A 466 28.17 -16.89 -15.32
C ALA A 466 27.45 -17.68 -16.43
N LYS A 467 26.68 -18.70 -16.05
CA LYS A 467 25.85 -19.48 -16.98
C LYS A 467 24.73 -18.64 -17.61
N GLY A 468 24.09 -17.79 -16.79
CA GLY A 468 23.05 -16.87 -17.27
C GLY A 468 23.60 -15.85 -18.24
N ILE A 469 24.77 -15.29 -17.97
CA ILE A 469 25.46 -14.36 -18.87
C ILE A 469 25.73 -15.04 -20.24
N ALA A 470 26.38 -16.20 -20.20
CA ALA A 470 26.72 -16.94 -21.45
C ALA A 470 25.49 -17.30 -22.29
N VAL A 471 24.39 -17.70 -21.63
CA VAL A 471 23.13 -18.01 -22.34
C VAL A 471 22.52 -16.73 -22.90
N THR A 472 22.52 -15.63 -22.16
CA THR A 472 21.96 -14.36 -22.63
C THR A 472 22.70 -13.87 -23.88
N GLU A 473 24.03 -13.90 -23.85
CA GLU A 473 24.89 -13.49 -24.99
C GLU A 473 24.60 -14.29 -26.24
N LYS A 474 24.24 -15.57 -26.10
CA LYS A 474 23.87 -16.44 -27.25
C LYS A 474 22.58 -15.96 -27.96
N TYR A 475 21.65 -15.37 -27.21
CA TYR A 475 20.36 -14.92 -27.71
C TYR A 475 20.30 -13.43 -28.08
N MET A 476 21.39 -12.66 -27.85
CA MET A 476 21.47 -11.26 -28.26
C MET A 476 22.00 -11.16 -29.69
N ASP A 477 21.44 -10.24 -30.45
CA ASP A 477 22.00 -9.97 -31.79
C ASP A 477 23.33 -9.19 -31.67
N ALA A 478 24.15 -9.28 -32.70
CA ALA A 478 25.51 -8.70 -32.70
C ALA A 478 25.50 -7.18 -32.51
N ALA A 479 24.52 -6.49 -33.11
CA ALA A 479 24.43 -5.02 -33.01
C ALA A 479 24.06 -4.58 -31.61
N GLU A 480 23.08 -5.26 -31.01
CA GLU A 480 22.65 -5.00 -29.60
C GLU A 480 23.79 -5.27 -28.64
N LYS A 481 24.50 -6.38 -28.82
CA LYS A 481 25.64 -6.74 -27.99
C LYS A 481 26.73 -5.66 -28.05
N THR A 482 27.09 -5.21 -29.23
CA THR A 482 28.10 -4.15 -29.46
C THR A 482 27.66 -2.82 -28.81
N LEU A 483 26.39 -2.45 -28.97
CA LEU A 483 25.84 -1.24 -28.37
C LEU A 483 25.95 -1.29 -26.83
N VAL A 484 25.51 -2.39 -26.22
CA VAL A 484 25.52 -2.54 -24.75
C VAL A 484 26.97 -2.58 -24.23
N GLU A 485 27.87 -3.31 -24.87
CA GLU A 485 29.28 -3.42 -24.45
C GLU A 485 30.02 -2.07 -24.51
N ASN A 486 29.81 -1.32 -25.59
CA ASN A 486 30.53 -0.07 -25.82
C ASN A 486 29.94 1.13 -25.08
N SER A 487 28.62 1.22 -25.03
CA SER A 487 27.93 2.39 -24.46
C SER A 487 27.21 2.12 -23.15
N ARG A 488 27.03 0.85 -22.81
CA ARG A 488 26.26 0.40 -21.63
C ARG A 488 24.83 0.97 -21.60
N ILE A 489 24.24 1.18 -22.78
CA ILE A 489 22.82 1.52 -22.93
C ILE A 489 22.16 0.50 -23.88
N ASP A 490 20.87 0.36 -23.79
CA ASP A 490 20.12 -0.52 -24.69
C ASP A 490 19.52 0.28 -25.87
N THR A 491 18.97 -0.43 -26.83
CA THR A 491 18.34 0.16 -28.02
C THR A 491 17.20 1.12 -27.64
N GLU A 492 16.45 0.82 -26.58
CA GLU A 492 15.34 1.64 -26.10
C GLU A 492 15.84 2.98 -25.54
N SER A 493 16.94 2.94 -24.77
CA SER A 493 17.61 4.14 -24.26
C SER A 493 18.11 5.02 -25.40
N LEU A 494 18.73 4.40 -26.42
CA LEU A 494 19.21 5.11 -27.60
C LEU A 494 18.06 5.78 -28.36
N GLU A 495 16.95 5.06 -28.56
CA GLU A 495 15.75 5.59 -29.22
C GLU A 495 15.15 6.77 -28.44
N PHE A 496 15.04 6.64 -27.11
CA PHE A 496 14.57 7.72 -26.26
C PHE A 496 15.45 8.97 -26.40
N MET A 497 16.76 8.77 -26.40
CA MET A 497 17.71 9.88 -26.58
C MET A 497 17.55 10.54 -27.95
N LYS A 498 17.30 9.78 -29.02
CA LYS A 498 17.04 10.31 -30.37
C LYS A 498 15.81 11.23 -30.40
N TRP A 499 14.77 10.94 -29.61
CA TRP A 499 13.61 11.85 -29.51
C TRP A 499 13.97 13.22 -28.94
N LEU A 500 15.08 13.33 -28.18
CA LEU A 500 15.53 14.55 -27.53
C LEU A 500 16.52 15.37 -28.40
N GLU A 501 16.86 14.92 -29.60
CA GLU A 501 17.85 15.59 -30.47
C GLU A 501 17.48 17.04 -30.77
N ASN A 502 16.19 17.32 -30.92
CA ASN A 502 15.69 18.65 -31.31
C ASN A 502 15.43 19.58 -30.12
N GLY A 503 15.87 19.21 -28.91
CA GLY A 503 15.75 20.07 -27.74
C GLY A 503 15.12 19.36 -26.55
N SER A 504 14.80 20.12 -25.53
CA SER A 504 14.20 19.59 -24.31
C SER A 504 12.73 19.25 -24.53
N LEU A 505 12.30 18.07 -24.09
CA LEU A 505 10.92 17.62 -24.15
C LEU A 505 10.38 17.36 -22.74
N SER A 506 9.09 17.62 -22.55
CA SER A 506 8.39 17.24 -21.33
C SER A 506 8.09 15.75 -21.35
N LEU A 507 8.34 15.05 -20.23
CA LEU A 507 8.00 13.62 -20.10
C LEU A 507 6.50 13.38 -20.35
N SER A 508 5.63 14.32 -19.95
CA SER A 508 4.20 14.22 -20.21
C SER A 508 3.85 14.28 -21.70
N ASP A 509 4.56 15.13 -22.44
CA ASP A 509 4.33 15.24 -23.89
C ASP A 509 4.83 13.99 -24.63
N ILE A 510 6.00 13.46 -24.23
CA ILE A 510 6.53 12.19 -24.76
C ILE A 510 5.53 11.05 -24.45
N SER A 511 5.03 10.98 -23.23
CA SER A 511 4.07 9.97 -22.79
C SER A 511 2.82 9.95 -23.69
N ILE A 512 2.28 11.12 -23.98
CA ILE A 512 1.07 11.27 -24.82
C ILE A 512 1.38 10.92 -26.28
N GLN A 513 2.45 11.49 -26.83
CA GLN A 513 2.82 11.31 -28.25
C GLN A 513 3.22 9.87 -28.59
N LYS A 514 3.97 9.23 -27.70
CA LYS A 514 4.50 7.87 -27.93
C LYS A 514 3.65 6.78 -27.28
N LYS A 515 2.56 7.15 -26.59
CA LYS A 515 1.66 6.23 -25.87
C LYS A 515 2.41 5.35 -24.85
N LEU A 516 3.41 5.96 -24.18
CA LEU A 516 4.24 5.27 -23.19
C LEU A 516 3.83 5.68 -21.76
N TYR A 517 4.05 4.80 -20.82
CA TYR A 517 3.74 5.08 -19.42
C TYR A 517 4.73 6.08 -18.81
N MET A 518 4.21 7.08 -18.11
CA MET A 518 5.03 8.10 -17.41
C MET A 518 6.08 7.48 -16.48
N MET A 519 5.74 6.35 -15.86
CA MET A 519 6.64 5.68 -14.94
C MET A 519 7.86 5.09 -15.67
N GLU A 520 7.66 4.55 -16.86
CA GLU A 520 8.75 4.07 -17.71
C GLU A 520 9.68 5.21 -18.12
N LEU A 521 9.10 6.27 -18.65
CA LEU A 521 9.84 7.46 -19.09
C LEU A 521 10.63 8.10 -17.93
N SER A 522 10.02 8.15 -16.74
CA SER A 522 10.69 8.69 -15.56
C SER A 522 11.89 7.82 -15.15
N ALA A 523 11.69 6.50 -15.10
CA ALA A 523 12.76 5.55 -14.76
C ALA A 523 13.90 5.59 -15.77
N LEU A 524 13.55 5.61 -17.05
CA LEU A 524 14.52 5.68 -18.15
C LEU A 524 15.30 7.00 -18.10
N SER A 525 14.61 8.12 -17.91
CA SER A 525 15.25 9.44 -17.83
C SER A 525 16.16 9.57 -16.60
N GLU A 526 15.76 9.00 -15.44
CA GLU A 526 16.60 8.96 -14.24
C GLU A 526 17.87 8.12 -14.49
N HIS A 527 17.72 6.95 -15.09
CA HIS A 527 18.83 6.07 -15.43
C HIS A 527 19.85 6.78 -16.33
N LEU A 528 19.37 7.40 -17.41
CA LEU A 528 20.22 8.13 -18.35
C LEU A 528 20.85 9.38 -17.69
N ALA A 529 20.15 10.02 -16.76
CA ALA A 529 20.67 11.17 -16.03
C ALA A 529 21.78 10.76 -15.05
N GLU A 530 21.63 9.61 -14.38
CA GLU A 530 22.70 9.07 -13.52
C GLU A 530 23.98 8.78 -14.30
N ARG A 531 23.85 8.54 -15.60
CA ARG A 531 24.95 8.29 -16.52
C ARG A 531 25.48 9.56 -17.19
N GLY A 532 24.89 10.70 -16.88
CA GLY A 532 25.30 11.96 -17.48
C GLY A 532 24.89 12.17 -18.94
N LEU A 533 24.05 11.30 -19.48
CA LEU A 533 23.63 11.34 -20.90
C LEU A 533 22.47 12.29 -21.15
N VAL A 534 21.61 12.47 -20.16
CA VAL A 534 20.51 13.45 -20.19
C VAL A 534 20.50 14.27 -18.91
N LYS A 535 19.82 15.42 -18.95
CA LYS A 535 19.58 16.26 -17.79
C LYS A 535 18.08 16.36 -17.57
N VAL A 536 17.63 16.03 -16.35
CA VAL A 536 16.21 16.10 -15.95
C VAL A 536 16.03 17.33 -15.07
N PHE A 537 15.07 18.18 -15.37
CA PHE A 537 14.82 19.43 -14.66
C PHE A 537 13.33 19.81 -14.65
N GLY A 538 12.98 20.79 -13.83
CA GLY A 538 11.61 21.27 -13.67
C GLY A 538 10.93 20.81 -12.39
N GLN A 539 10.07 21.64 -11.84
CA GLN A 539 9.23 21.32 -10.70
C GLN A 539 7.79 21.11 -11.20
N GLY A 540 7.23 19.95 -10.93
CA GLY A 540 5.88 19.58 -11.37
C GLY A 540 5.85 18.97 -12.77
N ARG A 541 6.30 19.67 -13.78
CA ARG A 541 6.36 19.17 -15.17
C ARG A 541 7.82 18.89 -15.54
N LEU A 542 8.22 17.63 -15.38
CA LEU A 542 9.59 17.21 -15.64
C LEU A 542 9.93 17.29 -17.13
N LYS A 543 11.03 17.97 -17.44
CA LYS A 543 11.61 18.07 -18.79
C LYS A 543 12.94 17.34 -18.83
N VAL A 544 13.26 16.81 -19.99
CA VAL A 544 14.51 16.09 -20.24
C VAL A 544 15.19 16.69 -21.47
N GLU A 545 16.48 16.87 -21.41
CA GLU A 545 17.32 17.32 -22.53
C GLU A 545 18.62 16.52 -22.60
N LEU A 546 19.20 16.42 -23.78
CA LEU A 546 20.49 15.75 -23.98
C LEU A 546 21.64 16.60 -23.43
N THR A 547 22.56 15.94 -22.76
CA THR A 547 23.87 16.52 -22.45
C THR A 547 24.78 16.47 -23.70
N GLN A 548 25.95 17.08 -23.61
CA GLN A 548 26.93 16.99 -24.69
C GLN A 548 27.40 15.54 -24.92
N GLU A 549 27.58 14.78 -23.84
CA GLU A 549 27.92 13.35 -23.91
C GLU A 549 26.82 12.54 -24.62
N GLY A 550 25.55 12.80 -24.27
CA GLY A 550 24.42 12.16 -24.93
C GLY A 550 24.38 12.45 -26.43
N LYS A 551 24.62 13.69 -26.83
CA LYS A 551 24.66 14.09 -28.24
C LYS A 551 25.78 13.38 -29.00
N THR A 552 26.96 13.26 -28.37
CA THR A 552 28.10 12.55 -28.96
C THR A 552 27.78 11.07 -29.15
N LEU A 553 27.16 10.45 -28.13
CA LEU A 553 26.80 9.04 -28.18
C LEU A 553 25.78 8.74 -29.31
N ILE A 554 24.75 9.57 -29.47
CA ILE A 554 23.77 9.42 -30.54
C ILE A 554 24.48 9.43 -31.90
N LYS A 555 25.37 10.39 -32.15
CA LYS A 555 26.11 10.50 -33.42
C LYS A 555 26.97 9.28 -33.70
N GLN A 556 27.47 8.62 -32.66
CA GLN A 556 28.27 7.39 -32.82
C GLN A 556 27.44 6.19 -33.26
N TYR A 557 26.13 6.15 -32.87
CA TYR A 557 25.24 5.01 -33.13
C TYR A 557 24.03 5.38 -34.01
N ALA A 558 23.99 6.57 -34.60
CA ALA A 558 22.98 6.96 -35.58
C ALA A 558 23.32 6.42 -36.95
#